data_570a5fb1f9339068c9c28455109686df
#
_entry.id   570a5fb1f9339068c9c28455109686df
#
_cell.length_a   1.000
_cell.length_b   1.000
_cell.length_c   1.000
_cell.angle_alpha   90.00
_cell.angle_beta   90.00
_cell.angle_gamma   90.00
#
_symmetry.space_group_name_H-M   'P 1'
#
loop_
_entity.id
_entity.type
_entity.pdbx_description
1 polymer ?
#
loop_
_entity_poly.entity_id
_entity_poly.type
_entity_poly.pdbx_seq_one_letter_code
_entity_poly.pdbx_strand_id
1 'polypeptide(L)'
;MTTTRVLVTGATGKIGGAVAAQLLEKGITTRAIVHRDDARSARLRGLGAEVVVADMFDIQQITAAMTGVDRLYFNPPYHPHVLDSAVAFAVAARRAGVEAVVALGQWLASPEHPSLMTRQAWLTDKLFELLPDTAHVAVDPGFFADNYMNLMPQAAQLGVLPMPTGAGRNAPPSNEDIARVAVGALLDPHRHDGRAYRPTGPTLLTGAEIADAMGEALGRRVRHIDIPPRMFMKALRANEKRLGFDVFTQSGLRHYLPETALGTWEVGGPTTHVRDVAGVEPEDFLTIARRYVNGPDTRRTAGNFIREFWNFVVVGLTPGHRLDKFDRLQQHPQPAHTRHSGESVVWRNEHTASADAPPDRPGVFEIHPASVSQSRMRSQQSSS
;
A
#
# COMPACT_ATOMS: atom_id res chain seq x y z
N MET A 1 -4.00 -33.32 13.96
CA MET A 1 -3.64 -31.88 14.03
C MET A 1 -4.36 -31.19 12.87
N THR A 2 -5.29 -30.29 13.13
CA THR A 2 -5.93 -29.48 12.10
C THR A 2 -4.86 -28.56 11.50
N THR A 3 -4.66 -28.63 10.19
CA THR A 3 -3.71 -27.76 9.50
C THR A 3 -4.31 -26.36 9.43
N THR A 4 -3.59 -25.34 9.92
CA THR A 4 -3.99 -23.92 9.83
C THR A 4 -4.33 -23.56 8.39
N ARG A 5 -5.50 -22.97 8.19
CA ARG A 5 -5.95 -22.47 6.87
C ARG A 5 -5.95 -20.94 6.86
N VAL A 6 -5.20 -20.38 5.93
CA VAL A 6 -5.12 -18.94 5.71
C VAL A 6 -5.91 -18.55 4.46
N LEU A 7 -6.81 -17.58 4.59
CA LEU A 7 -7.47 -16.95 3.46
C LEU A 7 -6.68 -15.73 3.03
N VAL A 8 -6.37 -15.64 1.73
CA VAL A 8 -5.59 -14.56 1.13
C VAL A 8 -6.46 -13.80 0.15
N THR A 9 -6.67 -12.50 0.38
CA THR A 9 -7.28 -11.59 -0.59
C THR A 9 -6.20 -10.94 -1.44
N GLY A 10 -6.58 -10.40 -2.61
CA GLY A 10 -5.61 -9.81 -3.55
C GLY A 10 -4.58 -10.81 -4.10
N ALA A 11 -4.83 -12.13 -4.01
CA ALA A 11 -3.89 -13.19 -4.34
C ALA A 11 -3.43 -13.21 -5.81
N THR A 12 -4.15 -12.58 -6.73
CA THR A 12 -3.73 -12.39 -8.14
C THR A 12 -2.85 -11.15 -8.35
N GLY A 13 -2.66 -10.33 -7.31
CA GLY A 13 -1.76 -9.17 -7.30
C GLY A 13 -0.33 -9.55 -6.92
N LYS A 14 0.58 -8.57 -6.95
CA LYS A 14 2.01 -8.80 -6.69
C LYS A 14 2.28 -9.21 -5.24
N ILE A 15 1.77 -8.46 -4.26
CA ILE A 15 2.00 -8.75 -2.84
C ILE A 15 1.18 -9.97 -2.38
N GLY A 16 -0.15 -9.95 -2.62
CA GLY A 16 -1.00 -11.09 -2.22
C GLY A 16 -0.60 -12.42 -2.88
N GLY A 17 -0.11 -12.36 -4.13
CA GLY A 17 0.46 -13.52 -4.82
C GLY A 17 1.74 -14.03 -4.17
N ALA A 18 2.62 -13.12 -3.72
CA ALA A 18 3.82 -13.48 -2.97
C ALA A 18 3.48 -14.06 -1.59
N VAL A 19 2.49 -13.50 -0.88
CA VAL A 19 1.98 -14.06 0.39
C VAL A 19 1.46 -15.48 0.18
N ALA A 20 0.60 -15.70 -0.81
CA ALA A 20 0.05 -17.02 -1.11
C ALA A 20 1.15 -18.03 -1.45
N ALA A 21 2.13 -17.66 -2.29
CA ALA A 21 3.25 -18.52 -2.64
C ALA A 21 4.10 -18.90 -1.42
N GLN A 22 4.49 -17.92 -0.59
CA GLN A 22 5.32 -18.17 0.59
C GLN A 22 4.58 -19.00 1.66
N LEU A 23 3.27 -18.86 1.82
CA LEU A 23 2.47 -19.72 2.70
C LEU A 23 2.46 -21.16 2.20
N LEU A 24 2.24 -21.37 0.90
CA LEU A 24 2.23 -22.68 0.27
C LEU A 24 3.61 -23.35 0.35
N GLU A 25 4.70 -22.63 0.12
CA GLU A 25 6.08 -23.12 0.28
C GLU A 25 6.35 -23.61 1.71
N LYS A 26 5.68 -23.03 2.71
CA LYS A 26 5.76 -23.45 4.13
C LYS A 26 4.76 -24.57 4.49
N GLY A 27 4.02 -25.10 3.53
CA GLY A 27 3.03 -26.16 3.74
C GLY A 27 1.75 -25.70 4.43
N ILE A 28 1.47 -24.39 4.46
CA ILE A 28 0.24 -23.84 5.05
C ILE A 28 -0.91 -23.95 4.04
N THR A 29 -2.04 -24.49 4.49
CA THR A 29 -3.25 -24.56 3.66
C THR A 29 -3.72 -23.15 3.31
N THR A 30 -3.68 -22.81 2.02
CA THR A 30 -3.95 -21.45 1.55
C THR A 30 -5.18 -21.43 0.65
N ARG A 31 -6.18 -20.64 1.05
CA ARG A 31 -7.34 -20.31 0.23
C ARG A 31 -7.18 -18.93 -0.36
N ALA A 32 -7.26 -18.79 -1.68
CA ALA A 32 -7.12 -17.54 -2.40
C ALA A 32 -8.47 -17.06 -2.94
N ILE A 33 -8.95 -15.91 -2.50
CA ILE A 33 -10.10 -15.23 -3.13
C ILE A 33 -9.62 -14.52 -4.39
N VAL A 34 -10.32 -14.76 -5.50
CA VAL A 34 -10.10 -14.10 -6.79
C VAL A 34 -11.43 -13.55 -7.33
N HIS A 35 -11.36 -12.42 -8.02
CA HIS A 35 -12.57 -11.83 -8.63
C HIS A 35 -13.03 -12.59 -9.88
N ARG A 36 -12.10 -13.21 -10.61
CA ARG A 36 -12.37 -13.94 -11.86
C ARG A 36 -11.52 -15.19 -11.95
N ASP A 37 -12.07 -16.21 -12.60
CA ASP A 37 -11.29 -17.39 -12.98
C ASP A 37 -10.56 -17.12 -14.31
N ASP A 38 -9.25 -16.91 -14.23
CA ASP A 38 -8.38 -16.60 -15.36
C ASP A 38 -7.00 -17.29 -15.23
N ALA A 39 -6.05 -16.99 -16.12
CA ALA A 39 -4.72 -17.57 -16.09
C ALA A 39 -3.97 -17.33 -14.77
N ARG A 40 -4.27 -16.24 -14.04
CA ARG A 40 -3.64 -15.92 -12.75
C ARG A 40 -4.17 -16.84 -11.66
N SER A 41 -5.47 -17.10 -11.65
CA SER A 41 -6.09 -18.07 -10.72
C SER A 41 -5.64 -19.50 -11.01
N ALA A 42 -5.49 -19.87 -12.28
CA ALA A 42 -4.94 -21.17 -12.68
C ALA A 42 -3.51 -21.35 -12.16
N ARG A 43 -2.67 -20.29 -12.19
CA ARG A 43 -1.33 -20.32 -11.60
C ARG A 43 -1.37 -20.58 -10.08
N LEU A 44 -2.29 -19.95 -9.34
CA LEU A 44 -2.45 -20.17 -7.90
C LEU A 44 -2.85 -21.63 -7.59
N ARG A 45 -3.76 -22.23 -8.38
CA ARG A 45 -4.08 -23.65 -8.27
C ARG A 45 -2.87 -24.54 -8.55
N GLY A 46 -2.08 -24.19 -9.57
CA GLY A 46 -0.83 -24.90 -9.89
C GLY A 46 0.20 -24.87 -8.76
N LEU A 47 0.17 -23.85 -7.90
CA LEU A 47 0.98 -23.77 -6.68
C LEU A 47 0.37 -24.53 -5.49
N GLY A 48 -0.86 -25.04 -5.60
CA GLY A 48 -1.55 -25.78 -4.54
C GLY A 48 -2.57 -24.98 -3.73
N ALA A 49 -2.91 -23.72 -4.15
CA ALA A 49 -3.93 -22.95 -3.46
C ALA A 49 -5.35 -23.44 -3.76
N GLU A 50 -6.20 -23.45 -2.74
CA GLU A 50 -7.66 -23.53 -2.91
C GLU A 50 -8.16 -22.18 -3.46
N VAL A 51 -8.60 -22.14 -4.71
CA VAL A 51 -9.07 -20.89 -5.34
C VAL A 51 -10.58 -20.81 -5.28
N VAL A 52 -11.06 -19.71 -4.67
CA VAL A 52 -12.49 -19.37 -4.59
C VAL A 52 -12.75 -18.09 -5.39
N VAL A 53 -13.70 -18.14 -6.30
CA VAL A 53 -14.19 -16.93 -7.00
C VAL A 53 -15.25 -16.28 -6.12
N ALA A 54 -15.01 -15.05 -5.71
CA ALA A 54 -15.95 -14.28 -4.88
C ALA A 54 -15.81 -12.78 -5.15
N ASP A 55 -16.94 -12.09 -5.09
CA ASP A 55 -16.99 -10.63 -5.08
C ASP A 55 -16.70 -10.15 -3.64
N MET A 56 -15.69 -9.31 -3.48
CA MET A 56 -15.28 -8.74 -2.18
C MET A 56 -16.35 -7.81 -1.57
N PHE A 57 -17.38 -7.44 -2.31
CA PHE A 57 -18.50 -6.63 -1.84
C PHE A 57 -19.76 -7.46 -1.52
N ASP A 58 -19.76 -8.77 -1.82
CA ASP A 58 -20.85 -9.67 -1.51
C ASP A 58 -20.60 -10.43 -0.20
N ILE A 59 -21.30 -10.01 0.86
CA ILE A 59 -21.16 -10.62 2.21
C ILE A 59 -21.47 -12.12 2.23
N GLN A 60 -22.37 -12.61 1.37
CA GLN A 60 -22.72 -14.03 1.35
C GLN A 60 -21.58 -14.85 0.76
N GLN A 61 -20.99 -14.40 -0.35
CA GLN A 61 -19.84 -15.04 -0.98
C GLN A 61 -18.60 -15.00 -0.06
N ILE A 62 -18.36 -13.85 0.61
CA ILE A 62 -17.26 -13.72 1.58
C ILE A 62 -17.46 -14.66 2.77
N THR A 63 -18.69 -14.73 3.32
CA THR A 63 -19.01 -15.63 4.43
C THR A 63 -18.80 -17.09 4.03
N ALA A 64 -19.21 -17.50 2.84
CA ALA A 64 -18.97 -18.83 2.34
C ALA A 64 -17.47 -19.11 2.17
N ALA A 65 -16.71 -18.17 1.61
CA ALA A 65 -15.26 -18.27 1.45
C ALA A 65 -14.51 -18.31 2.78
N MET A 66 -15.05 -17.73 3.86
CA MET A 66 -14.46 -17.69 5.20
C MET A 66 -14.68 -18.98 5.99
N THR A 67 -15.55 -19.88 5.54
CA THR A 67 -15.87 -21.13 6.26
C THR A 67 -14.62 -22.00 6.43
N GLY A 68 -14.29 -22.33 7.69
CA GLY A 68 -13.14 -23.16 8.07
C GLY A 68 -11.78 -22.45 7.85
N VAL A 69 -11.77 -21.12 7.83
CA VAL A 69 -10.56 -20.29 7.80
C VAL A 69 -10.16 -19.95 9.23
N ASP A 70 -8.88 -20.14 9.56
CA ASP A 70 -8.34 -19.77 10.87
C ASP A 70 -7.75 -18.35 10.87
N ARG A 71 -7.11 -17.92 9.75
CA ARG A 71 -6.42 -16.61 9.65
C ARG A 71 -6.72 -15.94 8.32
N LEU A 72 -6.78 -14.61 8.33
CA LEU A 72 -7.06 -13.77 7.17
C LEU A 72 -5.86 -12.88 6.83
N TYR A 73 -5.41 -12.90 5.58
CA TYR A 73 -4.61 -11.83 4.99
C TYR A 73 -5.52 -10.93 4.17
N PHE A 74 -5.68 -9.66 4.60
CA PHE A 74 -6.54 -8.70 3.96
C PHE A 74 -5.74 -7.68 3.15
N ASN A 75 -5.86 -7.76 1.83
CA ASN A 75 -5.22 -6.86 0.87
C ASN A 75 -6.23 -6.50 -0.22
N PRO A 76 -7.10 -5.51 0.01
CA PRO A 76 -8.11 -5.09 -0.95
C PRO A 76 -7.49 -4.21 -2.05
N PRO A 77 -8.11 -4.14 -3.24
CA PRO A 77 -7.76 -3.14 -4.24
C PRO A 77 -8.13 -1.73 -3.75
N TYR A 78 -7.47 -0.70 -4.30
CA TYR A 78 -7.94 0.67 -4.11
C TYR A 78 -9.32 0.83 -4.77
N HIS A 79 -10.31 1.17 -3.94
CA HIS A 79 -11.69 1.32 -4.40
C HIS A 79 -12.43 2.33 -3.50
N PRO A 80 -13.31 3.21 -4.05
CA PRO A 80 -14.05 4.17 -3.23
C PRO A 80 -14.90 3.52 -2.14
N HIS A 81 -15.37 2.29 -2.34
CA HIS A 81 -16.17 1.49 -1.39
C HIS A 81 -15.35 0.42 -0.66
N VAL A 82 -14.04 0.58 -0.51
CA VAL A 82 -13.21 -0.45 0.15
C VAL A 82 -13.62 -0.71 1.59
N LEU A 83 -14.19 0.29 2.29
CA LEU A 83 -14.68 0.10 3.67
C LEU A 83 -15.89 -0.83 3.72
N ASP A 84 -16.77 -0.83 2.72
CA ASP A 84 -17.88 -1.78 2.64
C ASP A 84 -17.36 -3.22 2.58
N SER A 85 -16.32 -3.44 1.78
CA SER A 85 -15.60 -4.72 1.72
C SER A 85 -14.95 -5.06 3.08
N ALA A 86 -14.23 -4.11 3.69
CA ALA A 86 -13.59 -4.34 5.00
C ALA A 86 -14.61 -4.74 6.07
N VAL A 87 -15.76 -4.07 6.13
CA VAL A 87 -16.86 -4.42 7.05
C VAL A 87 -17.40 -5.83 6.76
N ALA A 88 -17.59 -6.19 5.49
CA ALA A 88 -18.05 -7.52 5.13
C ALA A 88 -17.05 -8.61 5.57
N PHE A 89 -15.75 -8.38 5.38
CA PHE A 89 -14.71 -9.29 5.86
C PHE A 89 -14.64 -9.35 7.39
N ALA A 90 -14.78 -8.23 8.10
CA ALA A 90 -14.81 -8.20 9.56
C ALA A 90 -15.99 -9.00 10.13
N VAL A 91 -17.19 -8.84 9.55
CA VAL A 91 -18.38 -9.61 9.93
C VAL A 91 -18.21 -11.11 9.65
N ALA A 92 -17.68 -11.46 8.49
CA ALA A 92 -17.43 -12.86 8.11
C ALA A 92 -16.35 -13.51 9.01
N ALA A 93 -15.25 -12.80 9.26
CA ALA A 93 -14.17 -13.26 10.14
C ALA A 93 -14.67 -13.53 11.57
N ARG A 94 -15.43 -12.60 12.15
CA ARG A 94 -16.07 -12.78 13.47
C ARG A 94 -17.00 -13.98 13.50
N ARG A 95 -17.84 -14.18 12.48
CA ARG A 95 -18.77 -15.33 12.39
C ARG A 95 -18.05 -16.66 12.25
N ALA A 96 -16.95 -16.69 11.54
CA ALA A 96 -16.13 -17.87 11.33
C ALA A 96 -15.20 -18.20 12.51
N GLY A 97 -15.05 -17.29 13.47
CA GLY A 97 -14.11 -17.44 14.60
C GLY A 97 -12.65 -17.33 14.14
N VAL A 98 -12.36 -16.44 13.18
CA VAL A 98 -10.99 -16.19 12.70
C VAL A 98 -10.13 -15.69 13.86
N GLU A 99 -9.02 -16.37 14.13
CA GLU A 99 -8.12 -16.05 15.25
C GLU A 99 -7.21 -14.85 14.97
N ALA A 100 -6.95 -14.53 13.69
CA ALA A 100 -6.07 -13.45 13.34
C ALA A 100 -6.38 -12.81 11.98
N VAL A 101 -6.22 -11.49 11.90
CA VAL A 101 -6.24 -10.69 10.67
C VAL A 101 -4.90 -9.98 10.52
N VAL A 102 -4.21 -10.22 9.41
CA VAL A 102 -3.06 -9.41 8.96
C VAL A 102 -3.51 -8.55 7.81
N ALA A 103 -3.55 -7.23 8.00
CA ALA A 103 -4.04 -6.29 6.99
C ALA A 103 -2.88 -5.55 6.31
N LEU A 104 -2.92 -5.46 4.98
CA LEU A 104 -2.03 -4.56 4.24
C LEU A 104 -2.62 -3.15 4.30
N GLY A 105 -1.89 -2.29 4.98
CA GLY A 105 -2.20 -0.87 5.10
C GLY A 105 -1.26 0.02 4.26
N GLN A 106 -0.94 1.18 4.79
CA GLN A 106 -0.10 2.18 4.12
C GLN A 106 0.74 2.94 5.16
N TRP A 107 2.00 3.22 4.82
CA TRP A 107 2.89 4.08 5.62
C TRP A 107 2.23 5.40 6.03
N LEU A 108 1.50 6.03 5.09
CA LEU A 108 0.85 7.32 5.29
C LEU A 108 -0.50 7.23 6.01
N ALA A 109 -0.96 6.04 6.43
CA ALA A 109 -2.28 5.87 7.05
C ALA A 109 -2.50 6.88 8.18
N SER A 110 -3.54 7.72 8.04
CA SER A 110 -3.86 8.80 8.96
C SER A 110 -5.32 9.23 8.78
N PRO A 111 -6.04 9.55 9.87
CA PRO A 111 -7.46 9.96 9.79
C PRO A 111 -7.67 11.32 9.15
N GLU A 112 -6.67 12.20 9.19
CA GLU A 112 -6.75 13.57 8.66
C GLU A 112 -6.18 13.72 7.25
N HIS A 113 -5.64 12.64 6.67
CA HIS A 113 -4.96 12.73 5.37
C HIS A 113 -5.91 13.20 4.25
N PRO A 114 -5.50 14.10 3.34
CA PRO A 114 -6.36 14.59 2.26
C PRO A 114 -6.77 13.48 1.27
N SER A 115 -5.96 12.42 1.10
CA SER A 115 -6.28 11.25 0.28
C SER A 115 -7.33 10.37 0.95
N LEU A 116 -8.47 10.14 0.27
CA LEU A 116 -9.48 9.20 0.76
C LEU A 116 -8.92 7.78 0.91
N MET A 117 -8.11 7.30 -0.02
CA MET A 117 -7.50 5.96 0.04
C MET A 117 -6.66 5.78 1.32
N THR A 118 -5.94 6.81 1.72
CA THR A 118 -5.08 6.78 2.91
C THR A 118 -5.90 6.78 4.19
N ARG A 119 -6.98 7.56 4.24
CA ARG A 119 -7.94 7.50 5.37
C ARG A 119 -8.66 6.16 5.45
N GLN A 120 -9.04 5.60 4.30
CA GLN A 120 -9.69 4.28 4.26
C GLN A 120 -8.74 3.18 4.74
N ALA A 121 -7.44 3.26 4.45
CA ALA A 121 -6.46 2.32 5.00
C ALA A 121 -6.42 2.42 6.53
N TRP A 122 -6.34 3.64 7.09
CA TRP A 122 -6.39 3.86 8.53
C TRP A 122 -7.69 3.33 9.16
N LEU A 123 -8.86 3.63 8.56
CA LEU A 123 -10.15 3.15 9.07
C LEU A 123 -10.29 1.63 8.99
N THR A 124 -9.73 1.00 7.96
CA THR A 124 -9.72 -0.46 7.81
C THR A 124 -8.91 -1.10 8.93
N ASP A 125 -7.76 -0.53 9.25
CA ASP A 125 -6.91 -0.97 10.34
C ASP A 125 -7.66 -0.88 11.68
N LYS A 126 -8.23 0.28 11.99
CA LYS A 126 -9.03 0.48 13.21
C LYS A 126 -10.27 -0.40 13.27
N LEU A 127 -10.88 -0.74 12.15
CA LEU A 127 -12.00 -1.67 12.10
C LEU A 127 -11.60 -3.09 12.56
N PHE A 128 -10.45 -3.60 12.10
CA PHE A 128 -10.00 -4.93 12.49
C PHE A 128 -9.50 -4.97 13.95
N GLU A 129 -8.93 -3.88 14.46
CA GLU A 129 -8.58 -3.75 15.90
C GLU A 129 -9.79 -3.91 16.82
N LEU A 130 -11.01 -3.62 16.35
CA LEU A 130 -12.24 -3.74 17.14
C LEU A 130 -12.80 -5.16 17.19
N LEU A 131 -12.23 -6.12 16.45
CA LEU A 131 -12.70 -7.51 16.48
C LEU A 131 -12.31 -8.16 17.80
N PRO A 132 -13.27 -8.65 18.59
CA PRO A 132 -12.97 -9.36 19.83
C PRO A 132 -12.32 -10.72 19.53
N ASP A 133 -11.45 -11.13 20.40
CA ASP A 133 -10.78 -12.46 20.36
C ASP A 133 -10.04 -12.77 19.03
N THR A 134 -9.70 -11.70 18.28
CA THR A 134 -9.00 -11.79 16.98
C THR A 134 -7.74 -10.95 17.07
N ALA A 135 -6.57 -11.57 16.91
CA ALA A 135 -5.31 -10.86 16.82
C ALA A 135 -5.30 -9.99 15.55
N HIS A 136 -4.83 -8.74 15.66
CA HIS A 136 -4.74 -7.84 14.53
C HIS A 136 -3.30 -7.35 14.33
N VAL A 137 -2.83 -7.43 13.07
CA VAL A 137 -1.50 -6.95 12.69
C VAL A 137 -1.62 -6.09 11.43
N ALA A 138 -1.11 -4.86 11.49
CA ALA A 138 -0.98 -4.00 10.33
C ALA A 138 0.38 -4.20 9.65
N VAL A 139 0.40 -4.23 8.33
CA VAL A 139 1.62 -4.19 7.52
C VAL A 139 1.54 -2.96 6.63
N ASP A 140 2.29 -1.91 6.98
CA ASP A 140 2.19 -0.56 6.42
C ASP A 140 3.44 -0.17 5.63
N PRO A 141 3.67 -0.76 4.44
CA PRO A 141 4.86 -0.47 3.65
C PRO A 141 4.84 0.97 3.13
N GLY A 142 6.03 1.53 2.95
CA GLY A 142 6.26 2.82 2.32
C GLY A 142 6.07 2.77 0.80
N PHE A 143 6.77 3.64 0.07
CA PHE A 143 6.70 3.66 -1.39
C PHE A 143 7.54 2.51 -1.97
N PHE A 144 6.90 1.53 -2.60
CA PHE A 144 7.49 0.25 -3.01
C PHE A 144 8.53 0.39 -4.10
N ALA A 145 9.51 -0.50 -4.12
CA ALA A 145 10.48 -0.61 -5.21
C ALA A 145 9.81 -0.84 -6.57
N ASP A 146 8.73 -1.61 -6.60
CA ASP A 146 7.95 -1.91 -7.80
C ASP A 146 7.36 -0.66 -8.49
N ASN A 147 7.10 0.41 -7.75
CA ASN A 147 6.64 1.67 -8.34
C ASN A 147 7.72 2.30 -9.23
N TYR A 148 8.99 2.19 -8.84
CA TYR A 148 10.12 2.63 -9.67
C TYR A 148 10.34 1.69 -10.86
N MET A 149 10.08 0.38 -10.68
CA MET A 149 10.24 -0.62 -11.75
C MET A 149 9.25 -0.39 -12.91
N ASN A 150 8.13 0.27 -12.69
CA ASN A 150 7.24 0.71 -13.76
C ASN A 150 7.91 1.67 -14.76
N LEU A 151 9.01 2.31 -14.36
CA LEU A 151 9.82 3.20 -15.20
C LEU A 151 11.08 2.52 -15.75
N MET A 152 11.26 1.22 -15.48
CA MET A 152 12.40 0.46 -16.01
C MET A 152 12.50 0.51 -17.56
N PRO A 153 11.40 0.46 -18.35
CA PRO A 153 11.47 0.64 -19.80
C PRO A 153 12.05 2.01 -20.20
N GLN A 154 11.67 3.11 -19.55
CA GLN A 154 12.21 4.44 -19.81
C GLN A 154 13.70 4.52 -19.44
N ALA A 155 14.08 3.94 -18.30
CA ALA A 155 15.47 3.86 -17.88
C ALA A 155 16.30 3.06 -18.91
N ALA A 156 15.79 1.92 -19.38
CA ALA A 156 16.45 1.06 -20.34
C ALA A 156 16.56 1.70 -21.74
N GLN A 157 15.55 2.39 -22.24
CA GLN A 157 15.52 2.94 -23.58
C GLN A 157 16.07 4.38 -23.64
N LEU A 158 15.67 5.25 -22.71
CA LEU A 158 15.98 6.67 -22.76
C LEU A 158 17.10 7.08 -21.79
N GLY A 159 17.48 6.22 -20.83
CA GLY A 159 18.50 6.51 -19.82
C GLY A 159 18.04 7.55 -18.79
N VAL A 160 16.73 7.60 -18.49
CA VAL A 160 16.15 8.57 -17.57
C VAL A 160 15.16 7.92 -16.59
N LEU A 161 15.12 8.45 -15.38
CA LEU A 161 14.13 8.16 -14.35
C LEU A 161 13.37 9.47 -14.03
N PRO A 162 12.24 9.74 -14.71
CA PRO A 162 11.47 10.97 -14.47
C PRO A 162 10.51 10.77 -13.29
N MET A 163 10.92 11.21 -12.10
CA MET A 163 10.14 11.10 -10.84
C MET A 163 10.18 12.42 -10.07
N PRO A 164 9.06 12.86 -9.47
CA PRO A 164 9.00 14.08 -8.65
C PRO A 164 9.41 13.77 -7.20
N THR A 165 10.67 13.46 -6.97
CA THR A 165 11.17 13.09 -5.64
C THR A 165 11.69 14.30 -4.86
N GLY A 166 12.05 15.39 -5.54
CA GLY A 166 12.76 16.51 -4.90
C GLY A 166 14.01 16.02 -4.17
N ALA A 167 14.20 16.50 -2.94
CA ALA A 167 15.27 16.07 -2.04
C ALA A 167 14.88 14.89 -1.13
N GLY A 168 13.62 14.41 -1.22
CA GLY A 168 13.13 13.32 -0.37
C GLY A 168 13.83 12.00 -0.66
N ARG A 169 13.96 11.19 0.38
CA ARG A 169 14.54 9.84 0.32
C ARG A 169 13.49 8.78 0.63
N ASN A 170 13.72 7.59 0.18
CA ASN A 170 12.89 6.43 0.44
C ASN A 170 13.78 5.19 0.64
N ALA A 171 13.36 4.24 1.46
CA ALA A 171 13.93 2.90 1.56
C ALA A 171 12.95 1.89 0.97
N PRO A 172 12.90 1.73 -0.37
CA PRO A 172 11.81 1.02 -1.05
C PRO A 172 11.85 -0.48 -0.74
N PRO A 173 10.82 -1.06 -0.09
CA PRO A 173 10.75 -2.51 0.10
C PRO A 173 10.41 -3.25 -1.19
N SER A 174 10.83 -4.52 -1.28
CA SER A 174 10.35 -5.45 -2.29
C SER A 174 8.94 -5.95 -1.96
N ASN A 175 8.19 -6.41 -2.96
CA ASN A 175 6.91 -7.08 -2.73
C ASN A 175 7.11 -8.37 -1.91
N GLU A 176 8.24 -9.03 -2.11
CA GLU A 176 8.65 -10.25 -1.41
C GLU A 176 8.90 -10.00 0.08
N ASP A 177 9.56 -8.88 0.45
CA ASP A 177 9.79 -8.52 1.85
C ASP A 177 8.50 -8.10 2.56
N ILE A 178 7.63 -7.36 1.88
CA ILE A 178 6.29 -7.05 2.41
C ILE A 178 5.54 -8.34 2.69
N ALA A 179 5.57 -9.30 1.76
CA ALA A 179 4.95 -10.60 1.93
C ALA A 179 5.59 -11.42 3.06
N ARG A 180 6.93 -11.40 3.20
CA ARG A 180 7.65 -12.08 4.29
C ARG A 180 7.20 -11.60 5.66
N VAL A 181 7.03 -10.29 5.83
CA VAL A 181 6.52 -9.71 7.09
C VAL A 181 5.08 -10.14 7.34
N ALA A 182 4.21 -10.08 6.33
CA ALA A 182 2.83 -10.53 6.46
C ALA A 182 2.73 -12.02 6.80
N VAL A 183 3.54 -12.87 6.15
CA VAL A 183 3.60 -14.31 6.40
C VAL A 183 4.15 -14.59 7.80
N GLY A 184 5.22 -13.91 8.22
CA GLY A 184 5.75 -14.05 9.58
C GLY A 184 4.69 -13.77 10.65
N ALA A 185 3.95 -12.67 10.49
CA ALA A 185 2.84 -12.31 11.37
C ALA A 185 1.69 -13.33 11.33
N LEU A 186 1.37 -13.88 10.14
CA LEU A 186 0.35 -14.93 10.00
C LEU A 186 0.77 -16.25 10.64
N LEU A 187 2.05 -16.55 10.76
CA LEU A 187 2.54 -17.81 11.37
C LEU A 187 2.49 -17.79 12.88
N ASP A 188 2.68 -16.64 13.52
CA ASP A 188 2.63 -16.47 14.98
C ASP A 188 1.85 -15.20 15.36
N PRO A 189 0.54 -15.14 15.06
CA PRO A 189 -0.22 -13.90 15.17
C PRO A 189 -0.31 -13.36 16.60
N HIS A 190 -0.34 -14.21 17.60
CA HIS A 190 -0.44 -13.77 19.01
C HIS A 190 0.81 -13.03 19.48
N ARG A 191 1.99 -13.40 18.97
CA ARG A 191 3.24 -12.67 19.23
C ARG A 191 3.22 -11.26 18.63
N HIS A 192 2.49 -11.08 17.56
CA HIS A 192 2.44 -9.85 16.77
C HIS A 192 1.15 -9.05 16.97
N ASP A 193 0.25 -9.48 17.84
CA ASP A 193 -1.05 -8.83 18.08
C ASP A 193 -0.89 -7.35 18.47
N GLY A 194 -1.70 -6.50 17.83
CA GLY A 194 -1.72 -5.06 18.03
C GLY A 194 -0.51 -4.32 17.45
N ARG A 195 0.36 -4.98 16.67
CA ARG A 195 1.55 -4.35 16.09
C ARG A 195 1.32 -3.84 14.68
N ALA A 196 1.99 -2.73 14.35
CA ALA A 196 2.09 -2.18 13.00
C ALA A 196 3.52 -2.32 12.50
N TYR A 197 3.72 -3.10 11.45
CA TYR A 197 5.02 -3.30 10.82
C TYR A 197 5.16 -2.49 9.55
N ARG A 198 6.29 -1.84 9.40
CA ARG A 198 6.62 -0.98 8.26
C ARG A 198 7.85 -1.53 7.55
N PRO A 199 7.68 -2.57 6.68
CA PRO A 199 8.80 -3.14 5.95
C PRO A 199 9.43 -2.08 5.03
N THR A 200 10.76 -2.01 5.06
CA THR A 200 11.58 -1.13 4.21
C THR A 200 12.73 -1.92 3.61
N GLY A 201 13.33 -1.38 2.55
CA GLY A 201 14.67 -1.77 2.14
C GLY A 201 15.72 -1.36 3.19
N PRO A 202 16.98 -1.79 3.04
CA PRO A 202 18.02 -1.58 4.06
C PRO A 202 18.55 -0.14 4.10
N THR A 203 18.31 0.67 3.06
CA THR A 203 18.94 1.99 2.92
C THR A 203 17.98 3.02 2.37
N LEU A 204 18.02 4.23 2.96
CA LEU A 204 17.36 5.42 2.42
C LEU A 204 18.09 5.91 1.16
N LEU A 205 17.39 5.96 0.05
CA LEU A 205 17.90 6.34 -1.27
C LEU A 205 17.20 7.60 -1.78
N THR A 206 18.00 8.51 -2.33
CA THR A 206 17.51 9.64 -3.13
C THR A 206 17.05 9.16 -4.52
N GLY A 207 16.31 10.00 -5.26
CA GLY A 207 15.96 9.70 -6.65
C GLY A 207 17.18 9.47 -7.55
N ALA A 208 18.30 10.14 -7.26
CA ALA A 208 19.55 9.96 -8.00
C ALA A 208 20.18 8.58 -7.72
N GLU A 209 20.28 8.17 -6.46
CA GLU A 209 20.82 6.85 -6.08
C GLU A 209 19.93 5.70 -6.60
N ILE A 210 18.61 5.88 -6.63
CA ILE A 210 17.67 4.95 -7.27
C ILE A 210 17.96 4.85 -8.77
N ALA A 211 18.18 5.98 -9.46
CA ALA A 211 18.53 5.98 -10.88
C ALA A 211 19.89 5.32 -11.13
N ASP A 212 20.87 5.54 -10.26
CA ASP A 212 22.20 4.92 -10.36
C ASP A 212 22.10 3.38 -10.20
N ALA A 213 21.34 2.89 -9.21
CA ALA A 213 21.11 1.47 -9.02
C ALA A 213 20.37 0.82 -10.21
N MET A 214 19.35 1.50 -10.78
CA MET A 214 18.71 1.04 -12.03
C MET A 214 19.69 1.04 -13.18
N GLY A 215 20.58 2.03 -13.27
CA GLY A 215 21.64 2.13 -14.28
C GLY A 215 22.64 0.99 -14.17
N GLU A 216 23.09 0.66 -12.95
CA GLU A 216 23.97 -0.47 -12.68
C GLU A 216 23.32 -1.80 -13.13
N ALA A 217 22.06 -2.02 -12.72
CA ALA A 217 21.31 -3.21 -13.11
C ALA A 217 21.18 -3.34 -14.64
N LEU A 218 21.00 -2.23 -15.36
CA LEU A 218 20.85 -2.18 -16.82
C LEU A 218 22.19 -2.16 -17.59
N GLY A 219 23.33 -2.03 -16.89
CA GLY A 219 24.64 -1.85 -17.52
C GLY A 219 24.75 -0.55 -18.34
N ARG A 220 24.07 0.53 -17.94
CA ARG A 220 24.08 1.82 -18.62
C ARG A 220 23.83 2.98 -17.64
N ARG A 221 24.24 4.18 -18.02
CA ARG A 221 23.91 5.38 -17.23
C ARG A 221 22.42 5.68 -17.32
N VAL A 222 21.78 5.84 -16.15
CA VAL A 222 20.43 6.36 -15.98
C VAL A 222 20.51 7.64 -15.15
N ARG A 223 19.78 8.68 -15.53
CA ARG A 223 19.75 9.95 -14.80
C ARG A 223 18.38 10.16 -14.20
N HIS A 224 18.34 10.49 -12.92
CA HIS A 224 17.13 11.02 -12.32
C HIS A 224 16.82 12.41 -12.91
N ILE A 225 15.55 12.61 -13.27
CA ILE A 225 15.01 13.90 -13.69
C ILE A 225 13.87 14.22 -12.73
N ASP A 226 14.08 15.21 -11.88
CA ASP A 226 13.03 15.71 -10.99
C ASP A 226 12.00 16.49 -11.81
N ILE A 227 10.86 15.85 -12.07
CA ILE A 227 9.78 16.43 -12.90
C ILE A 227 8.74 17.13 -12.03
N PRO A 228 8.07 18.18 -12.53
CA PRO A 228 6.97 18.79 -11.79
C PRO A 228 5.85 17.77 -11.48
N PRO A 229 5.21 17.82 -10.29
CA PRO A 229 4.10 16.93 -9.91
C PRO A 229 2.99 16.85 -10.96
N ARG A 230 2.63 17.97 -11.59
CA ARG A 230 1.65 17.99 -12.70
C ARG A 230 2.04 17.13 -13.89
N MET A 231 3.35 17.01 -14.20
CA MET A 231 3.83 16.20 -15.30
C MET A 231 3.76 14.73 -14.96
N PHE A 232 4.08 14.36 -13.73
CA PHE A 232 3.88 13.01 -13.22
C PHE A 232 2.41 12.57 -13.29
N MET A 233 1.48 13.43 -12.88
CA MET A 233 0.04 13.15 -12.98
C MET A 233 -0.44 12.98 -14.43
N LYS A 234 0.13 13.73 -15.38
CA LYS A 234 -0.12 13.51 -16.82
C LYS A 234 0.42 12.15 -17.28
N ALA A 235 1.59 11.73 -16.79
CA ALA A 235 2.16 10.42 -17.12
C ALA A 235 1.29 9.28 -16.58
N LEU A 236 0.75 9.39 -15.36
CA LEU A 236 -0.21 8.42 -14.82
C LEU A 236 -1.46 8.32 -15.71
N ARG A 237 -2.04 9.44 -16.13
CA ARG A 237 -3.20 9.45 -17.02
C ARG A 237 -2.90 8.84 -18.39
N ALA A 238 -1.79 9.22 -19.01
CA ALA A 238 -1.39 8.70 -20.32
C ALA A 238 -1.17 7.17 -20.30
N ASN A 239 -0.80 6.62 -19.14
CA ASN A 239 -0.50 5.21 -18.94
C ASN A 239 -1.56 4.48 -18.08
N GLU A 240 -2.75 5.05 -17.90
CA GLU A 240 -3.80 4.54 -17.01
C GLU A 240 -4.10 3.04 -17.25
N LYS A 241 -4.33 2.66 -18.51
CA LYS A 241 -4.61 1.26 -18.87
C LYS A 241 -3.44 0.31 -18.56
N ARG A 242 -2.20 0.78 -18.78
CA ARG A 242 -0.98 -0.01 -18.54
C ARG A 242 -0.69 -0.19 -17.06
N LEU A 243 -0.88 0.86 -16.27
CA LEU A 243 -0.62 0.88 -14.84
C LEU A 243 -1.79 0.34 -14.01
N GLY A 244 -3.01 0.34 -14.55
CA GLY A 244 -4.22 -0.03 -13.84
C GLY A 244 -4.65 1.03 -12.80
N PHE A 245 -4.19 2.28 -12.93
CA PHE A 245 -4.52 3.39 -12.04
C PHE A 245 -5.65 4.23 -12.62
N ASP A 246 -6.87 3.96 -12.19
CA ASP A 246 -8.04 4.75 -12.57
C ASP A 246 -8.02 6.17 -11.98
N VAL A 247 -9.03 6.96 -12.29
CA VAL A 247 -9.13 8.35 -11.83
C VAL A 247 -9.23 8.46 -10.30
N PHE A 248 -9.86 7.48 -9.63
CA PHE A 248 -9.93 7.44 -8.17
C PHE A 248 -8.56 7.22 -7.55
N THR A 249 -7.82 6.24 -8.03
CA THR A 249 -6.44 5.96 -7.61
C THR A 249 -5.54 7.16 -7.87
N GLN A 250 -5.63 7.79 -9.05
CA GLN A 250 -4.87 8.99 -9.37
C GLN A 250 -5.23 10.16 -8.44
N SER A 251 -6.50 10.33 -8.07
CA SER A 251 -6.92 11.36 -7.11
C SER A 251 -6.27 11.15 -5.74
N GLY A 252 -6.17 9.91 -5.28
CA GLY A 252 -5.48 9.59 -4.02
C GLY A 252 -3.96 9.82 -4.12
N LEU A 253 -3.32 9.29 -5.17
CA LEU A 253 -1.87 9.35 -5.36
C LEU A 253 -1.32 10.77 -5.50
N ARG A 254 -2.09 11.75 -6.02
CA ARG A 254 -1.63 13.13 -6.11
C ARG A 254 -1.17 13.71 -4.76
N HIS A 255 -1.75 13.23 -3.66
CA HIS A 255 -1.42 13.67 -2.31
C HIS A 255 -0.13 13.04 -1.75
N TYR A 256 0.43 12.01 -2.42
CA TYR A 256 1.71 11.41 -2.04
C TYR A 256 2.91 12.24 -2.50
N LEU A 257 2.71 13.10 -3.51
CA LEU A 257 3.79 13.94 -4.03
C LEU A 257 4.25 15.00 -3.02
N PRO A 258 3.35 15.74 -2.32
CA PRO A 258 3.74 16.59 -1.20
C PRO A 258 4.41 15.81 -0.06
N GLU A 259 3.95 14.60 0.26
CA GLU A 259 4.56 13.75 1.30
C GLU A 259 6.02 13.41 0.97
N THR A 260 6.32 13.15 -0.30
CA THR A 260 7.71 12.93 -0.72
C THR A 260 8.56 14.19 -0.49
N ALA A 261 8.05 15.36 -0.84
CA ALA A 261 8.76 16.63 -0.63
C ALA A 261 8.94 16.98 0.85
N LEU A 262 8.03 16.53 1.73
CA LEU A 262 8.12 16.67 3.19
C LEU A 262 9.09 15.66 3.83
N GLY A 263 9.68 14.75 3.07
CA GLY A 263 10.53 13.67 3.60
C GLY A 263 9.78 12.65 4.45
N THR A 264 8.47 12.50 4.24
CA THR A 264 7.61 11.64 5.08
C THR A 264 8.03 10.16 5.00
N TRP A 265 8.55 9.71 3.87
CA TRP A 265 9.03 8.34 3.69
C TRP A 265 10.32 8.01 4.44
N GLU A 266 10.98 9.01 5.03
CA GLU A 266 12.20 8.85 5.83
C GLU A 266 11.92 8.71 7.33
N VAL A 267 10.72 9.15 7.77
CA VAL A 267 10.37 9.23 9.19
C VAL A 267 10.28 7.83 9.79
N GLY A 268 11.19 7.52 10.71
CA GLY A 268 11.27 6.19 11.34
C GLY A 268 11.84 5.07 10.47
N GLY A 269 12.36 5.41 9.28
CA GLY A 269 13.03 4.43 8.41
C GLY A 269 14.55 4.68 8.25
N PRO A 270 15.31 3.69 7.72
CA PRO A 270 14.85 2.32 7.44
C PRO A 270 14.57 1.54 8.72
N THR A 271 13.61 0.60 8.64
CA THR A 271 13.20 -0.23 9.78
C THR A 271 13.90 -1.60 9.77
N THR A 272 13.89 -2.27 10.92
CA THR A 272 14.38 -3.65 11.07
C THR A 272 13.27 -4.70 10.89
N HIS A 273 12.05 -4.28 10.57
CA HIS A 273 10.84 -5.13 10.64
C HIS A 273 10.90 -6.37 9.75
N VAL A 274 11.59 -6.32 8.59
CA VAL A 274 11.77 -7.53 7.75
C VAL A 274 12.59 -8.56 8.51
N ARG A 275 13.72 -8.15 9.10
CA ARG A 275 14.57 -9.04 9.90
C ARG A 275 13.86 -9.54 11.15
N ASP A 276 13.18 -8.67 11.88
CA ASP A 276 12.59 -8.98 13.18
C ASP A 276 11.37 -9.92 13.07
N VAL A 277 10.62 -9.85 11.98
CA VAL A 277 9.41 -10.66 11.75
C VAL A 277 9.70 -11.88 10.87
N ALA A 278 10.50 -11.71 9.82
CA ALA A 278 10.75 -12.78 8.85
C ALA A 278 12.10 -13.51 9.07
N GLY A 279 12.98 -12.99 9.92
CA GLY A 279 14.28 -13.61 10.22
C GLY A 279 15.31 -13.50 9.08
N VAL A 280 15.09 -12.62 8.10
CA VAL A 280 15.98 -12.41 6.96
C VAL A 280 16.23 -10.93 6.75
N GLU A 281 17.39 -10.58 6.21
CA GLU A 281 17.68 -9.18 5.86
C GLU A 281 16.81 -8.73 4.69
N PRO A 282 16.38 -7.44 4.65
CA PRO A 282 15.62 -6.90 3.54
C PRO A 282 16.47 -6.85 2.27
N GLU A 283 15.80 -7.03 1.12
CA GLU A 283 16.47 -6.94 -0.18
C GLU A 283 16.90 -5.50 -0.49
N ASP A 284 18.12 -5.32 -0.98
CA ASP A 284 18.57 -4.04 -1.49
C ASP A 284 17.93 -3.70 -2.85
N PHE A 285 17.89 -2.40 -3.17
CA PHE A 285 17.19 -1.92 -4.36
C PHE A 285 17.84 -2.42 -5.67
N LEU A 286 19.16 -2.60 -5.70
CA LEU A 286 19.87 -3.12 -6.87
C LEU A 286 19.48 -4.58 -7.16
N THR A 287 19.42 -5.40 -6.11
CA THR A 287 18.95 -6.79 -6.20
C THR A 287 17.52 -6.85 -6.75
N ILE A 288 16.64 -5.97 -6.27
CA ILE A 288 15.27 -5.86 -6.78
C ILE A 288 15.29 -5.44 -8.26
N ALA A 289 16.06 -4.40 -8.63
CA ALA A 289 16.12 -3.89 -10.00
C ALA A 289 16.62 -4.96 -11.00
N ARG A 290 17.59 -5.79 -10.61
CA ARG A 290 18.13 -6.89 -11.45
C ARG A 290 17.06 -7.91 -11.89
N ARG A 291 15.96 -8.07 -11.15
CA ARG A 291 14.85 -8.95 -11.57
C ARG A 291 14.08 -8.41 -12.77
N TYR A 292 14.12 -7.09 -13.00
CA TYR A 292 13.32 -6.41 -14.02
C TYR A 292 14.06 -6.10 -15.30
N VAL A 293 15.39 -6.33 -15.36
CA VAL A 293 16.19 -5.98 -16.54
C VAL A 293 15.98 -6.89 -17.77
N ASN A 294 15.46 -8.10 -17.56
CA ASN A 294 15.30 -9.10 -18.62
C ASN A 294 13.89 -9.08 -19.26
N GLY A 295 13.07 -8.09 -18.95
CA GLY A 295 11.74 -7.94 -19.53
C GLY A 295 11.77 -7.66 -21.03
N PRO A 296 10.70 -7.98 -21.78
CA PRO A 296 10.65 -7.69 -23.22
C PRO A 296 10.78 -6.20 -23.52
N ASP A 297 10.28 -5.34 -22.64
CA ASP A 297 10.27 -3.88 -22.82
C ASP A 297 11.60 -3.21 -22.46
N THR A 298 12.46 -3.90 -21.71
CA THR A 298 13.80 -3.42 -21.32
C THR A 298 14.86 -3.75 -22.36
N ARG A 299 14.61 -4.71 -23.26
CA ARG A 299 15.54 -5.03 -24.37
C ARG A 299 15.74 -3.82 -25.25
N ARG A 300 16.99 -3.45 -25.50
CA ARG A 300 17.38 -2.31 -26.35
C ARG A 300 17.15 -2.65 -27.81
N THR A 301 15.98 -2.28 -28.33
CA THR A 301 15.61 -2.41 -29.74
C THR A 301 15.11 -1.05 -30.26
N ALA A 302 15.23 -0.82 -31.57
CA ALA A 302 14.68 0.40 -32.19
C ALA A 302 13.17 0.54 -31.93
N GLY A 303 12.42 -0.57 -31.95
CA GLY A 303 10.98 -0.57 -31.66
C GLY A 303 10.67 -0.15 -30.24
N ASN A 304 11.37 -0.67 -29.22
CA ASN A 304 11.19 -0.29 -27.83
C ASN A 304 11.58 1.17 -27.60
N PHE A 305 12.69 1.62 -28.22
CA PHE A 305 13.10 3.03 -28.12
C PHE A 305 12.05 3.97 -28.71
N ILE A 306 11.54 3.69 -29.91
CA ILE A 306 10.50 4.50 -30.56
C ILE A 306 9.23 4.52 -29.71
N ARG A 307 8.84 3.38 -29.16
CA ARG A 307 7.65 3.29 -28.28
C ARG A 307 7.79 4.16 -27.04
N GLU A 308 8.93 4.10 -26.33
CA GLU A 308 9.14 4.89 -25.11
C GLU A 308 9.31 6.38 -25.43
N PHE A 309 9.94 6.72 -26.56
CA PHE A 309 10.00 8.10 -27.04
C PHE A 309 8.60 8.66 -27.36
N TRP A 310 7.76 7.89 -28.06
CA TRP A 310 6.39 8.27 -28.34
C TRP A 310 5.55 8.37 -27.06
N ASN A 311 5.72 7.47 -26.11
CA ASN A 311 5.08 7.57 -24.80
C ASN A 311 5.41 8.91 -24.11
N PHE A 312 6.66 9.34 -24.19
CA PHE A 312 7.08 10.63 -23.66
C PHE A 312 6.37 11.82 -24.36
N VAL A 313 6.25 11.77 -25.68
CA VAL A 313 5.51 12.78 -26.47
C VAL A 313 4.02 12.78 -26.08
N VAL A 314 3.40 11.60 -25.99
CA VAL A 314 1.99 11.44 -25.61
C VAL A 314 1.75 12.00 -24.21
N VAL A 315 2.62 11.76 -23.25
CA VAL A 315 2.55 12.35 -21.90
C VAL A 315 2.53 13.89 -21.98
N GLY A 316 3.40 14.48 -22.80
CA GLY A 316 3.45 15.92 -23.00
C GLY A 316 2.13 16.50 -23.52
N LEU A 317 1.50 15.81 -24.47
CA LEU A 317 0.24 16.20 -25.11
C LEU A 317 -1.02 15.84 -24.31
N THR A 318 -0.93 14.89 -23.37
CA THR A 318 -2.07 14.45 -22.57
C THR A 318 -2.49 15.54 -21.59
N PRO A 319 -3.75 16.01 -21.60
CA PRO A 319 -4.24 16.92 -20.58
C PRO A 319 -4.31 16.20 -19.22
N GLY A 320 -4.02 16.88 -18.10
CA GLY A 320 -4.21 16.30 -16.77
C GLY A 320 -5.70 16.05 -16.46
N HIS A 321 -6.00 15.12 -15.54
CA HIS A 321 -7.35 15.01 -14.97
C HIS A 321 -7.68 16.26 -14.14
N ARG A 322 -8.96 16.64 -14.13
CA ARG A 322 -9.48 17.66 -13.20
C ARG A 322 -9.87 16.99 -11.88
N LEU A 323 -8.86 16.54 -11.13
CA LEU A 323 -9.06 15.71 -9.94
C LEU A 323 -9.87 16.41 -8.85
N ASP A 324 -9.71 17.73 -8.66
CA ASP A 324 -10.56 18.50 -7.72
C ASP A 324 -12.03 18.51 -8.11
N LYS A 325 -12.33 18.55 -9.43
CA LYS A 325 -13.70 18.44 -9.91
C LYS A 325 -14.23 17.02 -9.69
N PHE A 326 -13.41 16.00 -9.93
CA PHE A 326 -13.77 14.61 -9.68
C PHE A 326 -14.15 14.42 -8.22
N ASP A 327 -13.29 14.81 -7.27
CA ASP A 327 -13.53 14.62 -5.83
C ASP A 327 -14.80 15.35 -5.36
N ARG A 328 -15.03 16.57 -5.84
CA ARG A 328 -16.29 17.30 -5.53
C ARG A 328 -17.52 16.60 -6.06
N LEU A 329 -17.47 16.02 -7.27
CA LEU A 329 -18.61 15.31 -7.85
C LEU A 329 -18.90 13.99 -7.14
N GLN A 330 -17.86 13.32 -6.62
CA GLN A 330 -18.03 12.08 -5.87
C GLN A 330 -18.55 12.31 -4.45
N GLN A 331 -18.51 13.54 -3.94
CA GLN A 331 -18.96 13.89 -2.59
C GLN A 331 -18.36 13.00 -1.49
N HIS A 332 -17.10 12.55 -1.68
CA HIS A 332 -16.43 11.74 -0.68
C HIS A 332 -16.30 12.49 0.66
N PRO A 333 -16.52 11.82 1.80
CA PRO A 333 -16.33 12.42 3.11
C PRO A 333 -14.94 13.04 3.24
N GLN A 334 -14.89 14.28 3.74
CA GLN A 334 -13.64 14.97 4.02
C GLN A 334 -13.59 15.36 5.50
N PRO A 335 -12.43 15.25 6.16
CA PRO A 335 -12.25 15.81 7.50
C PRO A 335 -12.44 17.33 7.46
N ALA A 336 -12.87 17.90 8.59
CA ALA A 336 -13.00 19.37 8.70
C ALA A 336 -11.67 20.09 8.46
N HIS A 337 -10.57 19.44 8.86
CA HIS A 337 -9.20 19.89 8.65
C HIS A 337 -8.39 18.74 8.08
N THR A 338 -7.86 18.93 6.89
CA THR A 338 -6.95 17.96 6.26
C THR A 338 -5.51 18.30 6.59
N ARG A 339 -4.68 17.26 6.81
CA ARG A 339 -3.27 17.38 7.10
C ARG A 339 -2.50 16.24 6.44
N HIS A 340 -1.38 16.52 5.81
CA HIS A 340 -0.46 15.51 5.35
C HIS A 340 0.17 14.76 6.54
N SER A 341 0.46 13.48 6.36
CA SER A 341 1.00 12.64 7.45
C SER A 341 2.33 13.17 7.98
N GLY A 342 3.21 13.65 7.10
CA GLY A 342 4.48 14.28 7.48
C GLY A 342 4.34 15.56 8.31
N GLU A 343 3.17 16.21 8.33
CA GLU A 343 2.89 17.39 9.13
C GLU A 343 2.24 17.03 10.49
N SER A 344 1.77 15.78 10.67
CA SER A 344 1.13 15.33 11.91
C SER A 344 2.15 14.94 12.96
N VAL A 345 2.15 15.60 14.11
CA VAL A 345 3.02 15.26 15.25
C VAL A 345 2.68 13.86 15.79
N VAL A 346 1.40 13.50 15.87
CA VAL A 346 0.95 12.18 16.34
C VAL A 346 1.51 11.09 15.41
N TRP A 347 1.27 11.22 14.12
CA TRP A 347 1.77 10.27 13.13
C TRP A 347 3.30 10.15 13.16
N ARG A 348 4.03 11.27 13.27
CA ARG A 348 5.51 11.25 13.36
C ARG A 348 5.99 10.51 14.60
N ASN A 349 5.35 10.74 15.75
CA ASN A 349 5.70 10.06 17.00
C ASN A 349 5.46 8.55 16.90
N GLU A 350 4.34 8.10 16.33
CA GLU A 350 4.04 6.69 16.08
C GLU A 350 5.05 6.01 15.15
N HIS A 351 5.61 6.75 14.18
CA HIS A 351 6.59 6.23 13.22
C HIS A 351 8.02 6.24 13.76
N THR A 352 8.34 7.11 14.73
CA THR A 352 9.66 7.18 15.36
C THR A 352 9.74 6.40 16.67
N ALA A 353 8.62 5.94 17.24
CA ALA A 353 8.61 5.07 18.39
C ALA A 353 9.31 3.73 18.04
N SER A 354 10.07 3.20 19.00
CA SER A 354 10.70 1.88 18.82
C SER A 354 9.61 0.82 18.56
N ALA A 355 9.86 -0.09 17.63
CA ALA A 355 8.97 -1.23 17.37
C ALA A 355 8.82 -2.15 18.59
N ASP A 356 9.73 -2.07 19.56
CA ASP A 356 9.72 -2.80 20.82
C ASP A 356 8.85 -2.15 21.91
N ALA A 357 8.38 -0.90 21.70
CA ALA A 357 7.40 -0.32 22.61
C ALA A 357 6.12 -1.17 22.53
N PRO A 358 5.56 -1.63 23.67
CA PRO A 358 4.27 -2.32 23.66
C PRO A 358 3.27 -1.42 22.93
N PRO A 359 2.37 -2.01 22.12
CA PRO A 359 1.35 -1.21 21.47
C PRO A 359 0.63 -0.42 22.56
N ASP A 360 0.71 0.90 22.46
CA ASP A 360 -0.14 1.77 23.24
C ASP A 360 -1.55 1.51 22.69
N ARG A 361 -2.24 0.50 23.26
CA ARG A 361 -3.67 0.33 23.01
C ARG A 361 -4.30 1.57 23.63
N PRO A 362 -4.67 2.59 22.86
CA PRO A 362 -5.42 3.69 23.46
C PRO A 362 -6.69 3.06 24.01
N GLY A 363 -6.73 2.97 25.33
CA GLY A 363 -7.96 2.61 26.02
C GLY A 363 -9.02 3.55 25.49
N VAL A 364 -10.08 2.95 24.89
CA VAL A 364 -11.32 3.61 24.49
C VAL A 364 -11.12 5.08 24.11
N PHE A 365 -11.17 5.38 22.82
CA PHE A 365 -11.12 6.72 22.22
C PHE A 365 -11.37 7.85 23.23
N GLU A 366 -10.36 8.46 23.82
CA GLU A 366 -10.46 9.81 24.34
C GLU A 366 -10.56 10.74 23.15
N ILE A 367 -11.76 10.94 22.66
CA ILE A 367 -12.09 12.09 21.84
C ILE A 367 -11.87 13.30 22.74
N HIS A 368 -10.70 13.92 22.66
CA HIS A 368 -10.53 15.24 23.22
C HIS A 368 -11.55 16.15 22.52
N PRO A 369 -12.61 16.61 23.22
CA PRO A 369 -13.50 17.58 22.61
C PRO A 369 -12.65 18.79 22.26
N ALA A 370 -12.56 19.08 20.95
CA ALA A 370 -11.99 20.33 20.49
C ALA A 370 -12.64 21.43 21.36
N SER A 371 -11.80 22.27 21.97
CA SER A 371 -12.25 23.41 22.77
C SER A 371 -13.21 24.25 21.94
N VAL A 372 -14.51 23.98 22.08
CA VAL A 372 -15.55 24.83 21.53
C VAL A 372 -15.41 26.13 22.29
N SER A 373 -14.80 27.10 21.63
CA SER A 373 -14.67 28.47 22.12
C SER A 373 -16.03 28.98 22.59
N GLN A 374 -16.19 29.15 23.91
CA GLN A 374 -17.36 29.76 24.56
C GLN A 374 -17.44 31.27 24.26
N SER A 375 -17.41 31.68 23.02
CA SER A 375 -17.48 33.09 22.62
C SER A 375 -18.79 33.49 21.95
N ARG A 376 -19.89 32.71 22.09
CA ARG A 376 -21.20 33.09 21.51
C ARG A 376 -22.39 32.95 22.51
N MET A 377 -22.23 33.24 23.80
CA MET A 377 -23.35 33.32 24.74
C MET A 377 -23.32 34.57 25.65
N ARG A 378 -22.85 35.70 25.14
CA ARG A 378 -22.97 36.98 25.88
C ARG A 378 -23.53 38.16 25.08
N SER A 379 -24.45 37.92 24.16
CA SER A 379 -25.07 39.04 23.41
C SER A 379 -26.60 38.93 23.26
N GLN A 380 -27.30 38.24 24.16
CA GLN A 380 -28.77 38.26 24.19
C GLN A 380 -29.38 38.44 25.60
N GLN A 381 -28.72 39.13 26.49
CA GLN A 381 -29.32 39.55 27.78
C GLN A 381 -29.04 41.02 28.09
N SER A 382 -29.32 41.91 27.14
CA SER A 382 -29.44 43.35 27.43
C SER A 382 -30.36 44.02 26.41
N SER A 383 -31.63 43.68 26.43
CA SER A 383 -32.74 44.51 25.94
C SER A 383 -34.06 43.91 26.39
N SER A 384 -34.44 44.23 27.59
CA SER A 384 -35.82 44.37 28.07
C SER A 384 -35.82 45.32 29.25
#